data_312623e0f802f0bdf8f4b64f9c033ced
#
_entry.id   312623e0f802f0bdf8f4b64f9c033ced
#
_cell.length_a   1.000
_cell.length_b   1.000
_cell.length_c   1.000
_cell.angle_alpha   90.00
_cell.angle_beta   90.00
_cell.angle_gamma   90.00
#
_symmetry.space_group_name_H-M   'P 1'
#
loop_
_entity.id
_entity.type
_entity.pdbx_description
1 polymer ?
#
loop_
_entity_poly.entity_id
_entity_poly.type
_entity_poly.pdbx_seq_one_letter_code
_entity_poly.pdbx_strand_id
1 'polypeptide(L)'
;MDIFLNNQEDIVLGDHFFCILADNQEEGTLSIKREIEASYIQFHFLLQGKADFLFNNGTYKLNIEEAKYLMLYNPMQELPVNIAAHYRSNLITILISISKFHDLFSSDTHNISFLNKENINQKYYKEHIISQSMYLILSQMFTNVDPKNK
;
A
#
# COMPACT_ATOMS: atom_id res chain seq x y z
N MET A 1 16.48 -17.36 -14.84
CA MET A 1 15.86 -17.26 -14.55
C MET A 1 15.36 -16.85 -13.61
N ASP A 2 15.33 -16.60 -13.06
CA ASP A 2 14.74 -16.27 -12.31
C ASP A 2 14.39 -15.33 -11.54
N ILE A 3 14.82 -14.63 -11.56
CA ILE A 3 14.51 -13.39 -11.29
C ILE A 3 13.10 -13.18 -11.14
N PHE A 4 12.43 -13.67 -11.95
CA PHE A 4 11.08 -13.60 -11.87
C PHE A 4 10.61 -14.32 -10.70
N LEU A 5 11.43 -14.79 -9.95
CA LEU A 5 11.07 -15.37 -8.72
C LEU A 5 10.68 -14.34 -7.70
N ASN A 6 11.02 -13.07 -7.92
CA ASN A 6 10.58 -12.04 -7.02
C ASN A 6 9.20 -11.58 -7.40
N ASN A 7 8.21 -12.08 -6.66
CA ASN A 7 6.84 -11.67 -6.85
C ASN A 7 6.54 -10.36 -6.16
N GLN A 8 7.48 -9.81 -5.44
CA GLN A 8 7.30 -8.51 -4.78
C GLN A 8 8.60 -7.73 -4.89
N GLU A 9 8.46 -6.43 -5.04
CA GLU A 9 9.61 -5.54 -5.23
C GLU A 9 9.42 -4.29 -4.40
N ASP A 10 10.46 -3.93 -3.63
CA ASP A 10 10.46 -2.72 -2.82
C ASP A 10 11.16 -1.62 -3.59
N ILE A 11 10.53 -0.47 -3.70
CA ILE A 11 11.05 0.66 -4.45
C ILE A 11 11.12 1.87 -3.52
N VAL A 12 12.27 2.52 -3.48
CA VAL A 12 12.44 3.75 -2.71
C VAL A 12 12.05 4.90 -3.60
N LEU A 13 11.02 5.64 -3.23
CA LEU A 13 10.53 6.79 -3.99
C LEU A 13 11.12 8.09 -3.45
N GLY A 14 11.61 8.08 -2.24
CA GLY A 14 12.20 9.26 -1.60
C GLY A 14 12.49 8.95 -0.15
N ASP A 15 12.91 9.97 0.60
CA ASP A 15 13.12 9.80 2.04
C ASP A 15 11.78 9.51 2.71
N HIS A 16 11.73 8.42 3.46
CA HIS A 16 10.51 8.02 4.18
C HIS A 16 9.31 7.87 3.24
N PHE A 17 9.58 7.39 2.02
CA PHE A 17 8.57 7.26 0.98
C PHE A 17 8.90 6.04 0.14
N PHE A 18 8.14 4.98 0.28
CA PHE A 18 8.45 3.68 -0.30
C PHE A 18 7.23 3.09 -0.99
N CYS A 19 7.48 2.17 -1.89
CA CYS A 19 6.42 1.45 -2.59
C CYS A 19 6.77 -0.03 -2.63
N ILE A 20 5.78 -0.88 -2.43
CA ILE A 20 5.94 -2.32 -2.60
C ILE A 20 5.00 -2.74 -3.72
N LEU A 21 5.57 -3.36 -4.76
CA LEU A 21 4.76 -3.96 -5.82
C LEU A 21 4.71 -5.45 -5.60
N ALA A 22 3.52 -6.01 -5.55
CA ALA A 22 3.34 -7.45 -5.37
C ALA A 22 2.45 -7.99 -6.47
N ASP A 23 2.92 -9.04 -7.14
CA ASP A 23 2.22 -9.64 -8.26
C ASP A 23 2.28 -11.15 -8.09
N ASN A 24 1.20 -11.73 -7.57
CA ASN A 24 1.16 -13.16 -7.31
C ASN A 24 0.51 -13.89 -8.48
N GLN A 25 1.32 -14.49 -9.33
CA GLN A 25 0.85 -15.25 -10.46
C GLN A 25 0.91 -16.75 -10.21
N GLU A 26 1.24 -17.17 -9.01
CA GLU A 26 1.37 -18.59 -8.68
C GLU A 26 0.23 -19.02 -7.76
N GLU A 27 -0.12 -20.29 -7.81
CA GLU A 27 -1.12 -20.83 -6.91
C GLU A 27 -0.65 -20.69 -5.48
N GLY A 28 -1.59 -20.48 -4.57
CA GLY A 28 -1.28 -20.23 -3.19
C GLY A 28 -1.23 -18.74 -2.92
N THR A 29 -0.82 -18.40 -1.73
CA THR A 29 -0.77 -16.99 -1.32
C THR A 29 0.66 -16.49 -1.26
N LEU A 30 0.82 -15.20 -1.60
CA LEU A 30 2.10 -14.52 -1.47
C LEU A 30 2.06 -13.70 -0.19
N SER A 31 3.03 -13.95 0.68
CA SER A 31 3.10 -13.25 1.98
C SER A 31 3.95 -12.00 1.85
N ILE A 32 3.42 -10.87 2.28
CA ILE A 32 4.12 -9.59 2.25
C ILE A 32 4.18 -9.09 3.68
N LYS A 33 5.38 -9.01 4.25
CA LYS A 33 5.57 -8.59 5.63
C LYS A 33 6.65 -7.54 5.72
N ARG A 34 6.36 -6.45 6.41
CA ARG A 34 7.32 -5.37 6.66
C ARG A 34 7.06 -4.75 8.01
N GLU A 35 8.13 -4.32 8.68
CA GLU A 35 8.01 -3.58 9.93
C GLU A 35 7.89 -2.10 9.60
N ILE A 36 6.84 -1.46 10.06
CA ILE A 36 6.53 -0.08 9.71
C ILE A 36 6.37 0.74 10.99
N GLU A 37 7.02 1.89 11.04
CA GLU A 37 6.91 2.79 12.18
C GLU A 37 5.53 3.41 12.28
N ALA A 38 5.20 3.90 13.48
CA ALA A 38 3.85 4.36 13.78
C ALA A 38 3.40 5.55 12.94
N SER A 39 4.28 6.46 12.62
CA SER A 39 3.88 7.71 11.95
C SER A 39 3.83 7.61 10.44
N TYR A 40 3.70 6.40 9.91
CA TYR A 40 3.57 6.20 8.48
C TYR A 40 2.12 6.02 8.08
N ILE A 41 1.78 6.59 6.92
CA ILE A 41 0.49 6.34 6.26
C ILE A 41 0.70 5.20 5.30
N GLN A 42 -0.24 4.27 5.28
CA GLN A 42 -0.18 3.13 4.37
C GLN A 42 -1.36 3.19 3.42
N PHE A 43 -1.06 3.07 2.12
CA PHE A 43 -2.09 2.95 1.09
C PHE A 43 -1.87 1.60 0.41
N HIS A 44 -2.89 0.75 0.45
CA HIS A 44 -2.80 -0.58 -0.16
C HIS A 44 -3.84 -0.67 -1.26
N PHE A 45 -3.37 -0.63 -2.51
CA PHE A 45 -4.25 -0.64 -3.68
C PHE A 45 -4.28 -2.03 -4.28
N LEU A 46 -5.44 -2.66 -4.27
CA LEU A 46 -5.60 -3.99 -4.86
C LEU A 46 -6.21 -3.81 -6.24
N LEU A 47 -5.39 -3.97 -7.28
CA LEU A 47 -5.83 -3.76 -8.64
C LEU A 47 -6.60 -4.96 -9.17
N GLN A 48 -6.22 -6.15 -8.76
CA GLN A 48 -6.81 -7.38 -9.25
C GLN A 48 -6.72 -8.43 -8.15
N GLY A 49 -7.72 -9.29 -8.07
CA GLY A 49 -7.69 -10.42 -7.16
C GLY A 49 -8.23 -10.12 -5.78
N LYS A 50 -7.64 -10.75 -4.79
CA LYS A 50 -8.05 -10.62 -3.39
C LYS A 50 -6.84 -10.61 -2.50
N ALA A 51 -6.95 -9.92 -1.37
CA ALA A 51 -5.88 -9.89 -0.37
C ALA A 51 -6.47 -9.87 1.02
N ASP A 52 -5.80 -10.56 1.94
CA ASP A 52 -6.15 -10.56 3.35
C ASP A 52 -5.12 -9.74 4.10
N PHE A 53 -5.58 -8.78 4.87
CA PHE A 53 -4.73 -7.95 5.71
C PHE A 53 -4.85 -8.48 7.13
N LEU A 54 -3.71 -8.84 7.72
CA LEU A 54 -3.68 -9.49 9.03
C LEU A 54 -3.18 -8.52 10.07
N PHE A 55 -3.92 -8.42 11.18
CA PHE A 55 -3.59 -7.50 12.26
C PHE A 55 -3.49 -8.27 13.57
N ASN A 56 -2.79 -7.73 14.55
CA ASN A 56 -2.66 -8.30 15.87
C ASN A 56 -2.20 -9.76 15.81
N ASN A 57 -1.10 -9.99 15.08
CA ASN A 57 -0.51 -11.33 14.92
C ASN A 57 -1.49 -12.32 14.31
N GLY A 58 -2.34 -11.82 13.42
CA GLY A 58 -3.27 -12.68 12.69
C GLY A 58 -4.59 -12.93 13.37
N THR A 59 -4.82 -12.34 14.55
CA THR A 59 -6.10 -12.53 15.24
C THR A 59 -7.24 -11.76 14.59
N TYR A 60 -6.92 -10.74 13.79
CA TYR A 60 -7.92 -9.98 13.07
C TYR A 60 -7.55 -9.95 11.59
N LYS A 61 -8.50 -10.27 10.75
CA LYS A 61 -8.27 -10.34 9.31
C LYS A 61 -9.28 -9.47 8.57
N LEU A 62 -8.79 -8.64 7.66
CA LEU A 62 -9.62 -7.82 6.81
C LEU A 62 -9.42 -8.24 5.37
N ASN A 63 -10.50 -8.54 4.70
CA ASN A 63 -10.49 -9.05 3.32
C ASN A 63 -10.77 -7.91 2.37
N ILE A 64 -9.91 -7.71 1.39
CA ILE A 64 -10.09 -6.66 0.39
C ILE A 64 -10.25 -7.30 -0.98
N GLU A 65 -11.19 -6.79 -1.77
CA GLU A 65 -11.45 -7.28 -3.11
C GLU A 65 -10.91 -6.30 -4.15
N GLU A 66 -10.87 -6.75 -5.39
CA GLU A 66 -10.24 -5.95 -6.45
C GLU A 66 -10.94 -4.62 -6.65
N ALA A 67 -10.16 -3.66 -7.15
CA ALA A 67 -10.60 -2.30 -7.43
C ALA A 67 -10.89 -1.50 -6.18
N LYS A 68 -10.29 -1.90 -5.05
CA LYS A 68 -10.44 -1.18 -3.79
C LYS A 68 -9.07 -0.90 -3.19
N TYR A 69 -9.00 0.13 -2.35
CA TYR A 69 -7.79 0.36 -1.59
C TYR A 69 -8.12 0.61 -0.14
N LEU A 70 -7.16 0.26 0.71
CA LEU A 70 -7.26 0.41 2.15
C LEU A 70 -6.26 1.46 2.58
N MET A 71 -6.70 2.43 3.33
CA MET A 71 -5.83 3.46 3.88
C MET A 71 -5.73 3.27 5.38
N LEU A 72 -4.50 3.21 5.88
CA LEU A 72 -4.24 2.96 7.30
C LEU A 72 -3.29 4.01 7.84
N TYR A 73 -3.59 4.54 9.01
CA TYR A 73 -2.73 5.47 9.72
C TYR A 73 -3.03 5.37 11.21
N ASN A 74 -1.99 5.19 12.00
CA ASN A 74 -2.15 5.17 13.45
C ASN A 74 -0.91 5.80 14.08
N PRO A 75 -1.02 7.03 14.59
CA PRO A 75 0.14 7.69 15.19
C PRO A 75 0.54 7.12 16.53
N MET A 76 -0.33 6.33 17.16
CA MET A 76 -0.09 5.82 18.50
C MET A 76 0.47 4.42 18.54
N GLN A 77 0.50 3.73 17.41
CA GLN A 77 0.86 2.33 17.40
C GLN A 77 1.46 1.95 16.05
N GLU A 78 2.49 1.13 16.07
CA GLU A 78 3.06 0.60 14.85
C GLU A 78 2.04 -0.30 14.16
N LEU A 79 2.01 -0.22 12.83
CA LEU A 79 1.14 -1.06 12.02
C LEU A 79 2.00 -1.80 11.00
N PRO A 80 2.54 -2.96 11.37
CA PRO A 80 3.33 -3.71 10.40
C PRO A 80 2.49 -4.11 9.20
N VAL A 81 3.12 -4.15 8.04
CA VAL A 81 2.47 -4.68 6.84
C VAL A 81 2.47 -6.20 6.98
N ASN A 82 1.31 -6.81 6.92
CA ASN A 82 1.18 -8.26 6.96
C ASN A 82 -0.01 -8.63 6.08
N ILE A 83 0.31 -9.04 4.84
CA ILE A 83 -0.69 -9.26 3.81
C ILE A 83 -0.50 -10.63 3.18
N ALA A 84 -1.60 -11.31 2.91
CA ALA A 84 -1.60 -12.53 2.14
C ALA A 84 -2.32 -12.23 0.82
N ALA A 85 -1.58 -12.13 -0.26
CA ALA A 85 -2.14 -11.87 -1.58
C ALA A 85 -2.48 -13.19 -2.25
N HIS A 86 -3.73 -13.34 -2.66
CA HIS A 86 -4.20 -14.59 -3.24
C HIS A 86 -3.68 -14.77 -4.67
N TYR A 87 -3.92 -15.93 -5.23
CA TYR A 87 -3.52 -16.24 -6.60
C TYR A 87 -4.13 -15.21 -7.56
N ARG A 88 -3.30 -14.72 -8.48
CA ARG A 88 -3.67 -13.73 -9.48
C ARG A 88 -4.05 -12.38 -8.89
N SER A 89 -3.33 -11.98 -7.86
CA SER A 89 -3.56 -10.68 -7.23
C SER A 89 -2.41 -9.74 -7.52
N ASN A 90 -2.75 -8.49 -7.80
CA ASN A 90 -1.78 -7.41 -8.01
C ASN A 90 -2.05 -6.34 -6.97
N LEU A 91 -1.04 -6.05 -6.17
CA LEU A 91 -1.18 -5.12 -5.06
C LEU A 91 -0.05 -4.11 -5.08
N ILE A 92 -0.40 -2.85 -4.86
CA ILE A 92 0.57 -1.78 -4.69
C ILE A 92 0.40 -1.22 -3.29
N THR A 93 1.46 -1.23 -2.51
CA THR A 93 1.47 -0.65 -1.18
C THR A 93 2.38 0.58 -1.19
N ILE A 94 1.86 1.71 -0.74
CA ILE A 94 2.62 2.94 -0.63
C ILE A 94 2.75 3.27 0.85
N LEU A 95 3.99 3.49 1.29
CA LEU A 95 4.31 3.79 2.67
C LEU A 95 5.01 5.14 2.70
N ILE A 96 4.40 6.08 3.41
CA ILE A 96 4.95 7.45 3.45
C ILE A 96 4.78 8.00 4.86
N SER A 97 5.83 8.61 5.40
CA SER A 97 5.72 9.22 6.73
C SER A 97 4.77 10.40 6.66
N ILE A 98 4.15 10.73 7.79
CA ILE A 98 3.21 11.85 7.84
C ILE A 98 3.91 13.16 7.51
N SER A 99 5.15 13.35 7.95
CA SER A 99 5.87 14.58 7.65
C SER A 99 6.24 14.66 6.18
N LYS A 100 6.63 13.54 5.56
CA LYS A 100 6.92 13.53 4.13
C LYS A 100 5.66 13.81 3.31
N PHE A 101 4.53 13.25 3.76
CA PHE A 101 3.26 13.48 3.10
C PHE A 101 2.92 14.97 3.11
N HIS A 102 3.09 15.63 4.25
CA HIS A 102 2.81 17.06 4.34
C HIS A 102 3.76 17.89 3.48
N ASP A 103 5.03 17.48 3.40
CA ASP A 103 6.00 18.17 2.55
C ASP A 103 5.58 18.14 1.08
N LEU A 104 5.09 16.99 0.62
CA LEU A 104 4.70 16.83 -0.77
C LEU A 104 3.41 17.56 -1.10
N PHE A 105 2.51 17.68 -0.15
CA PHE A 105 1.19 18.25 -0.39
C PHE A 105 0.93 19.52 0.39
N SER A 106 1.97 20.25 0.77
CA SER A 106 1.81 21.41 1.64
C SER A 106 0.95 22.49 1.00
N SER A 107 1.00 22.63 -0.33
CA SER A 107 0.20 23.65 -1.01
C SER A 107 -1.27 23.26 -1.14
N ASP A 108 -1.57 21.98 -0.93
CA ASP A 108 -2.93 21.47 -1.09
C ASP A 108 -3.50 20.91 0.20
N THR A 109 -2.90 21.24 1.34
CA THR A 109 -3.31 20.62 2.60
C THR A 109 -4.76 20.88 2.95
N HIS A 110 -5.32 21.97 2.47
CA HIS A 110 -6.73 22.28 2.76
C HIS A 110 -7.67 21.28 2.08
N ASN A 111 -7.19 20.51 1.12
CA ASN A 111 -7.99 19.50 0.44
C ASN A 111 -7.85 18.13 1.06
N ILE A 112 -7.02 17.98 2.09
CA ILE A 112 -6.76 16.68 2.71
C ILE A 112 -7.21 16.78 4.16
N SER A 113 -8.52 16.79 4.33
CA SER A 113 -9.11 17.08 5.62
C SER A 113 -8.80 16.05 6.70
N PHE A 114 -8.61 14.79 6.31
CA PHE A 114 -8.40 13.76 7.32
C PHE A 114 -6.98 13.75 7.90
N LEU A 115 -6.07 14.54 7.32
CA LEU A 115 -4.69 14.62 7.80
C LEU A 115 -4.29 16.05 8.19
N ASN A 116 -5.25 16.89 8.52
CA ASN A 116 -4.95 18.23 8.99
C ASN A 116 -4.47 18.18 10.45
N LYS A 117 -4.14 19.34 11.01
CA LYS A 117 -3.60 19.39 12.35
C LYS A 117 -4.52 18.79 13.41
N GLU A 118 -5.81 18.80 13.15
CA GLU A 118 -6.77 18.26 14.10
C GLU A 118 -6.83 16.75 14.04
N ASN A 119 -6.51 16.17 12.89
CA ASN A 119 -6.70 14.73 12.66
C ASN A 119 -5.43 13.91 12.70
N ILE A 120 -4.25 14.52 12.67
CA ILE A 120 -3.01 13.74 12.58
C ILE A 120 -2.73 12.92 13.83
N ASN A 121 -3.42 13.20 14.93
CA ASN A 121 -3.29 12.43 16.17
C ASN A 121 -4.34 11.34 16.30
N GLN A 122 -5.17 11.16 15.29
CA GLN A 122 -6.22 10.17 15.30
C GLN A 122 -5.91 9.06 14.30
N LYS A 123 -6.26 7.85 14.66
CA LYS A 123 -6.06 6.74 13.73
C LYS A 123 -7.11 6.80 12.63
N TYR A 124 -6.74 6.26 11.46
CA TYR A 124 -7.59 6.27 10.28
C TYR A 124 -7.47 4.92 9.59
N TYR A 125 -8.58 4.22 9.49
CA TYR A 125 -8.63 2.89 8.87
C TYR A 125 -9.86 2.90 7.97
N LYS A 126 -9.68 2.96 6.66
CA LYS A 126 -10.83 3.07 5.79
C LYS A 126 -10.57 2.47 4.42
N GLU A 127 -11.60 1.83 3.90
CA GLU A 127 -11.58 1.22 2.59
C GLU A 127 -12.26 2.15 1.59
N HIS A 128 -11.68 2.25 0.39
CA HIS A 128 -12.18 3.12 -0.67
C HIS A 128 -12.21 2.35 -1.98
N ILE A 129 -12.94 2.90 -2.94
CA ILE A 129 -12.99 2.33 -4.28
C ILE A 129 -11.94 3.03 -5.14
N ILE A 130 -11.18 2.25 -5.93
CA ILE A 130 -10.21 2.82 -6.84
C ILE A 130 -10.95 3.37 -8.04
N SER A 131 -10.76 4.66 -8.34
CA SER A 131 -11.38 5.26 -9.52
C SER A 131 -10.71 4.72 -10.78
N GLN A 132 -11.38 4.88 -11.92
CA GLN A 132 -10.84 4.40 -13.18
C GLN A 132 -9.54 5.11 -13.54
N SER A 133 -9.48 6.42 -13.35
CA SER A 133 -8.26 7.15 -13.66
C SER A 133 -7.10 6.75 -12.75
N MET A 134 -7.40 6.52 -11.48
CA MET A 134 -6.39 6.05 -10.54
C MET A 134 -5.91 4.65 -10.92
N TYR A 135 -6.83 3.78 -11.32
CA TYR A 135 -6.50 2.42 -11.74
C TYR A 135 -5.52 2.43 -12.92
N LEU A 136 -5.76 3.29 -13.89
CA LEU A 136 -4.88 3.38 -15.06
C LEU A 136 -3.49 3.83 -14.68
N ILE A 137 -3.38 4.81 -13.78
CA ILE A 137 -2.08 5.30 -13.34
C ILE A 137 -1.35 4.22 -12.57
N LEU A 138 -2.03 3.56 -11.64
CA LEU A 138 -1.40 2.55 -10.80
C LEU A 138 -0.96 1.33 -11.60
N SER A 139 -1.75 0.91 -12.58
CA SER A 139 -1.41 -0.27 -13.37
C SER A 139 -0.14 -0.06 -14.19
N GLN A 140 0.17 1.19 -14.53
CA GLN A 140 1.40 1.49 -15.27
C GLN A 140 2.65 1.24 -14.42
N MET A 141 2.52 1.24 -13.10
CA MET A 141 3.68 1.01 -12.24
C MET A 141 4.26 -0.38 -12.44
N PHE A 142 3.43 -1.37 -12.67
CA PHE A 142 3.92 -2.72 -12.93
C PHE A 142 4.68 -2.81 -14.25
N THR A 143 4.24 -2.07 -15.24
CA THR A 143 4.91 -2.04 -16.53
C THR A 143 6.24 -1.30 -16.45
N ASN A 144 6.24 -0.18 -15.74
CA ASN A 144 7.41 0.70 -15.72
C ASN A 144 8.59 0.15 -14.95
N VAL A 145 8.36 -0.82 -14.06
CA VAL A 145 9.47 -1.41 -13.31
C VAL A 145 9.98 -2.69 -13.94
N ASP A 146 9.44 -3.09 -15.08
CA ASP A 146 9.92 -4.27 -15.78
C ASP A 146 11.31 -3.98 -16.32
N PRO A 147 12.32 -4.78 -15.93
CA PRO A 147 13.70 -4.54 -16.39
C PRO A 147 13.85 -4.53 -17.89
N LYS A 148 12.95 -5.20 -18.59
CA LYS A 148 13.04 -5.27 -20.06
C LYS A 148 12.67 -3.97 -20.73
N ASN A 149 12.07 -3.04 -19.99
CA ASN A 149 11.66 -1.75 -20.55
C ASN A 149 12.70 -0.67 -20.38
N LYS A 150 13.87 -1.00 -19.91
CA LYS A 150 14.94 -0.01 -19.73
C LYS A 150 15.78 0.18 -20.95
#